data_97b5054fa10ffc07595b6a3a6efa8e26
#
_entry.id   97b5054fa10ffc07595b6a3a6efa8e26
#
_cell.length_a   1.000
_cell.length_b   1.000
_cell.length_c   1.000
_cell.angle_alpha   90.00
_cell.angle_beta   90.00
_cell.angle_gamma   90.00
#
_symmetry.space_group_name_H-M   'P 1'
#
loop_
_entity.id
_entity.type
_entity.pdbx_description
1 polymer ?
#
loop_
_entity_poly.entity_id
_entity_poly.type
_entity_poly.pdbx_seq_one_letter_code
_entity_poly.pdbx_strand_id
1 'polypeptide(L)'
;VAPTDEGWLTLRYRKVYRQHLIPWGLRLPLVITECGVDGFVTDRPGPPGKGWKDFAAFWAEMGMGPDAAGNYVEQLAWYDSQLQLDDYVLGATVFAMTAFEEWRSYELKGEAATILQQYLSVHPPRS
;
A
#
# COMPACT_ATOMS: atom_id res chain seq x y z
N VAL A 1 9.43 -1.44 -5.44
CA VAL A 1 9.08 -2.83 -5.10
C VAL A 1 8.97 -3.64 -6.39
N ALA A 2 9.69 -4.75 -6.47
CA ALA A 2 9.60 -5.64 -7.63
C ALA A 2 8.22 -6.33 -7.69
N PRO A 3 7.66 -6.58 -8.89
CA PRO A 3 6.33 -7.20 -9.03
C PRO A 3 6.18 -8.56 -8.34
N THR A 4 7.27 -9.28 -8.11
CA THR A 4 7.28 -10.59 -7.45
C THR A 4 7.77 -10.52 -6.01
N ASP A 5 8.01 -9.30 -5.49
CA ASP A 5 8.56 -9.13 -4.14
C ASP A 5 7.52 -9.50 -3.08
N GLU A 6 7.76 -10.61 -2.41
CA GLU A 6 7.00 -11.07 -1.24
C GLU A 6 7.67 -10.66 0.07
N GLY A 7 8.43 -9.56 0.04
CA GLY A 7 9.27 -9.09 1.11
C GLY A 7 8.58 -8.88 2.46
N TRP A 8 9.18 -8.05 3.29
CA TRP A 8 8.78 -7.96 4.70
C TRP A 8 7.34 -7.51 4.93
N LEU A 9 6.82 -6.57 4.13
CA LEU A 9 5.49 -6.02 4.35
C LEU A 9 4.52 -6.28 3.20
N THR A 10 4.83 -5.79 2.02
CA THR A 10 3.86 -5.57 0.95
C THR A 10 3.11 -6.83 0.52
N LEU A 11 3.82 -7.88 0.10
CA LEU A 11 3.22 -9.13 -0.37
C LEU A 11 3.47 -10.31 0.58
N ARG A 12 3.85 -10.02 1.82
CA ARG A 12 4.16 -11.04 2.82
C ARG A 12 2.98 -11.96 3.11
N TYR A 13 1.75 -11.47 3.01
CA TYR A 13 0.57 -12.31 3.18
C TYR A 13 0.58 -13.54 2.27
N ARG A 14 1.19 -13.45 1.08
CA ARG A 14 1.34 -14.60 0.16
C ARG A 14 2.14 -15.74 0.79
N LYS A 15 3.23 -15.42 1.49
CA LYS A 15 4.02 -16.41 2.21
C LYS A 15 3.21 -17.06 3.32
N VAL A 16 2.54 -16.24 4.13
CA VAL A 16 1.68 -16.75 5.22
C VAL A 16 0.60 -17.67 4.66
N TYR A 17 -0.07 -17.25 3.60
CA TYR A 17 -1.14 -18.02 2.99
C TYR A 17 -0.64 -19.37 2.44
N ARG A 18 0.42 -19.35 1.62
CA ARG A 18 0.94 -20.53 0.94
C ARG A 18 1.70 -21.50 1.85
N GLN A 19 2.47 -20.97 2.80
CA GLN A 19 3.35 -21.78 3.65
C GLN A 19 2.70 -22.24 4.96
N HIS A 20 1.65 -21.58 5.41
CA HIS A 20 0.99 -21.88 6.68
C HIS A 20 -0.49 -22.21 6.50
N LEU A 21 -1.30 -21.31 5.94
CA LEU A 21 -2.74 -21.51 5.91
C LEU A 21 -3.14 -22.68 4.99
N ILE A 22 -2.67 -22.72 3.75
CA ILE A 22 -3.01 -23.80 2.82
C ILE A 22 -2.58 -25.18 3.34
N PRO A 23 -1.33 -25.37 3.83
CA PRO A 23 -0.91 -26.68 4.38
C PRO A 23 -1.75 -27.15 5.57
N TRP A 24 -2.36 -26.22 6.30
CA TRP A 24 -3.27 -26.55 7.40
C TRP A 24 -4.72 -26.74 6.96
N GLY A 25 -5.01 -26.69 5.67
CA GLY A 25 -6.36 -26.78 5.12
C GLY A 25 -7.21 -25.53 5.31
N LEU A 26 -6.59 -24.41 5.64
CA LEU A 26 -7.27 -23.14 5.91
C LEU A 26 -7.27 -22.26 4.64
N ARG A 27 -8.25 -22.45 3.77
CA ARG A 27 -8.46 -21.62 2.57
C ARG A 27 -9.40 -20.46 2.90
N LEU A 28 -8.94 -19.57 3.77
CA LEU A 28 -9.74 -18.45 4.26
C LEU A 28 -9.62 -17.24 3.33
N PRO A 29 -10.71 -16.49 3.13
CA PRO A 29 -10.60 -15.17 2.49
C PRO A 29 -9.81 -14.21 3.39
N LEU A 30 -9.01 -13.34 2.77
CA LEU A 30 -8.19 -12.36 3.47
C LEU A 30 -8.66 -10.94 3.20
N VAL A 31 -8.60 -10.10 4.22
CA VAL A 31 -8.71 -8.65 4.11
C VAL A 31 -7.41 -8.05 4.63
N ILE A 32 -6.79 -7.18 3.83
CA ILE A 32 -5.63 -6.39 4.26
C ILE A 32 -6.16 -5.18 5.01
N THR A 33 -6.06 -5.18 6.32
CA THR A 33 -6.68 -4.16 7.18
C THR A 33 -5.93 -2.84 7.20
N GLU A 34 -4.64 -2.85 6.86
CA GLU A 34 -3.82 -1.64 6.75
C GLU A 34 -2.85 -1.81 5.60
N CYS A 35 -2.89 -0.92 4.63
CA CYS A 35 -1.89 -0.85 3.57
C CYS A 35 -1.47 0.60 3.32
N GLY A 36 -0.34 0.78 2.66
CA GLY A 36 0.23 2.08 2.36
C GLY A 36 1.73 2.12 2.65
N VAL A 37 2.30 3.32 2.64
CA VAL A 37 3.70 3.53 2.97
C VAL A 37 3.87 3.60 4.48
N ASP A 38 4.73 2.76 5.02
CA ASP A 38 5.13 2.79 6.43
C ASP A 38 6.65 2.94 6.57
N GLY A 39 7.06 4.07 7.12
CA GLY A 39 8.45 4.41 7.33
C GLY A 39 9.08 3.86 8.61
N PHE A 40 8.32 3.18 9.45
CA PHE A 40 8.85 2.58 10.69
C PHE A 40 9.67 1.30 10.46
N VAL A 41 9.67 0.79 9.26
CA VAL A 41 10.46 -0.41 8.95
C VAL A 41 11.93 -0.08 9.02
N THR A 42 12.68 -0.83 9.81
CA THR A 42 14.14 -0.70 9.92
C THR A 42 14.85 -1.23 8.68
N ASP A 43 16.09 -0.75 8.48
CA ASP A 43 16.98 -1.23 7.40
C ASP A 43 16.42 -1.06 5.98
N ARG A 44 15.54 -0.11 5.76
CA ARG A 44 15.02 0.25 4.46
C ARG A 44 15.75 1.45 3.86
N PRO A 45 15.81 1.59 2.53
CA PRO A 45 16.30 2.81 1.91
C PRO A 45 15.34 3.98 2.13
N GLY A 46 15.88 5.18 2.11
CA GLY A 46 15.10 6.41 2.19
C GLY A 46 15.25 7.16 3.51
N PRO A 47 14.61 8.32 3.64
CA PRO A 47 14.73 9.20 4.79
C PRO A 47 14.05 8.61 6.02
N PRO A 48 14.42 9.09 7.22
CA PRO A 48 13.60 8.84 8.39
C PRO A 48 12.22 9.47 8.16
N GLY A 49 11.18 8.78 8.58
CA GLY A 49 9.81 9.24 8.39
C GLY A 49 8.82 8.16 8.71
N LYS A 50 7.57 8.52 8.66
CA LYS A 50 6.47 7.63 9.03
C LYS A 50 5.60 7.30 7.82
N GLY A 51 4.72 8.21 7.43
CA GLY A 51 3.80 8.02 6.33
C GLY A 51 4.31 8.55 4.99
N TRP A 52 3.50 8.42 3.98
CA TRP A 52 3.87 8.74 2.60
C TRP A 52 4.30 10.20 2.40
N LYS A 53 3.74 11.14 3.17
CA LYS A 53 4.08 12.57 3.05
C LYS A 53 5.55 12.86 3.41
N ASP A 54 6.13 12.08 4.29
CA ASP A 54 7.54 12.22 4.69
C ASP A 54 8.51 11.78 3.60
N PHE A 55 8.03 11.08 2.59
CA PHE A 55 8.84 10.55 1.48
C PHE A 55 8.85 11.46 0.24
N ALA A 56 8.14 12.57 0.24
CA ALA A 56 8.00 13.45 -0.92
C ALA A 56 9.35 13.89 -1.51
N ALA A 57 10.26 14.39 -0.67
CA ALA A 57 11.58 14.83 -1.12
C ALA A 57 12.42 13.65 -1.64
N PHE A 58 12.40 12.52 -0.95
CA PHE A 58 13.11 11.31 -1.36
C PHE A 58 12.64 10.81 -2.73
N TRP A 59 11.34 10.77 -2.96
CA TRP A 59 10.80 10.37 -4.27
C TRP A 59 11.18 11.34 -5.38
N ALA A 60 11.19 12.64 -5.11
CA ALA A 60 11.66 13.64 -6.08
C ALA A 60 13.13 13.43 -6.44
N GLU A 61 14.00 13.18 -5.44
CA GLU A 61 15.42 12.86 -5.64
C GLU A 61 15.63 11.57 -6.44
N MET A 62 14.74 10.59 -6.28
CA MET A 62 14.75 9.34 -7.05
C MET A 62 14.20 9.48 -8.47
N GLY A 63 13.82 10.68 -8.89
CA GLY A 63 13.34 10.94 -10.24
C GLY A 63 11.85 10.69 -10.45
N MET A 64 11.08 10.50 -9.37
CA MET A 64 9.62 10.30 -9.47
C MET A 64 8.85 11.62 -9.65
N GLY A 65 9.53 12.76 -9.61
CA GLY A 65 8.93 14.08 -9.73
C GLY A 65 8.36 14.64 -8.42
N PRO A 66 7.83 15.87 -8.47
CA PRO A 66 7.40 16.59 -7.26
C PRO A 66 5.98 16.25 -6.78
N ASP A 67 5.21 15.50 -7.56
CA ASP A 67 3.83 15.12 -7.22
C ASP A 67 3.80 13.94 -6.25
N ALA A 68 4.00 14.21 -4.96
CA ALA A 68 4.01 13.19 -3.93
C ALA A 68 2.69 12.44 -3.81
N ALA A 69 1.55 13.13 -3.95
CA ALA A 69 0.24 12.51 -3.88
C ALA A 69 0.00 11.55 -5.05
N GLY A 70 0.33 11.97 -6.27
CA GLY A 70 0.28 11.11 -7.45
C GLY A 70 1.20 9.91 -7.34
N ASN A 71 2.45 10.12 -6.93
CA ASN A 71 3.42 9.04 -6.70
C ASN A 71 2.91 8.01 -5.67
N TYR A 72 2.26 8.48 -4.62
CA TYR A 72 1.69 7.58 -3.62
C TYR A 72 0.52 6.76 -4.18
N VAL A 73 -0.39 7.41 -4.89
CA VAL A 73 -1.53 6.70 -5.50
C VAL A 73 -1.07 5.70 -6.57
N GLU A 74 -0.03 5.99 -7.32
CA GLU A 74 0.57 5.02 -8.25
C GLU A 74 1.07 3.76 -7.52
N GLN A 75 1.69 3.92 -6.36
CA GLN A 75 2.12 2.78 -5.53
C GLN A 75 0.93 1.99 -5.01
N LEU A 76 -0.15 2.66 -4.60
CA LEU A 76 -1.39 1.98 -4.20
C LEU A 76 -2.03 1.24 -5.39
N ALA A 77 -2.03 1.84 -6.58
CA ALA A 77 -2.53 1.22 -7.79
C ALA A 77 -1.72 -0.03 -8.18
N TRP A 78 -0.38 0.04 -8.07
CA TRP A 78 0.45 -1.14 -8.24
C TRP A 78 0.10 -2.23 -7.23
N TYR A 79 -0.08 -1.86 -5.96
CA TYR A 79 -0.44 -2.82 -4.92
C TYR A 79 -1.81 -3.46 -5.19
N ASP A 80 -2.79 -2.66 -5.57
CA ASP A 80 -4.11 -3.17 -5.99
C ASP A 80 -3.97 -4.18 -7.14
N SER A 81 -3.16 -3.87 -8.15
CA SER A 81 -2.92 -4.81 -9.26
C SER A 81 -2.35 -6.16 -8.79
N GLN A 82 -1.51 -6.15 -7.76
CA GLN A 82 -0.98 -7.38 -7.16
C GLN A 82 -2.04 -8.14 -6.35
N LEU A 83 -2.86 -7.42 -5.57
CA LEU A 83 -3.96 -8.03 -4.82
C LEU A 83 -5.00 -8.68 -5.74
N GLN A 84 -5.25 -8.09 -6.91
CA GLN A 84 -6.17 -8.62 -7.93
C GLN A 84 -5.73 -9.99 -8.48
N LEU A 85 -4.45 -10.35 -8.40
CA LEU A 85 -3.95 -11.66 -8.81
C LEU A 85 -4.30 -12.78 -7.81
N ASP A 86 -4.64 -12.43 -6.59
CA ASP A 86 -4.90 -13.37 -5.51
C ASP A 86 -6.41 -13.44 -5.23
N ASP A 87 -7.07 -14.47 -5.71
CA ASP A 87 -8.53 -14.64 -5.63
C ASP A 87 -9.07 -14.75 -4.20
N TYR A 88 -8.22 -15.10 -3.25
CA TYR A 88 -8.55 -15.17 -1.83
C TYR A 88 -8.49 -13.81 -1.11
N VAL A 89 -7.97 -12.77 -1.76
CA VAL A 89 -7.97 -11.41 -1.18
C VAL A 89 -9.25 -10.69 -1.54
N LEU A 90 -10.05 -10.35 -0.53
CA LEU A 90 -11.32 -9.64 -0.71
C LEU A 90 -11.13 -8.13 -0.91
N GLY A 91 -10.10 -7.56 -0.32
CA GLY A 91 -9.82 -6.15 -0.43
C GLY A 91 -8.77 -5.67 0.56
N ALA A 92 -8.47 -4.38 0.49
CA ALA A 92 -7.54 -3.72 1.38
C ALA A 92 -8.07 -2.35 1.80
N THR A 93 -7.71 -1.92 3.00
CA THR A 93 -7.98 -0.56 3.47
C THR A 93 -6.69 0.21 3.65
N VAL A 94 -6.67 1.44 3.18
CA VAL A 94 -5.48 2.30 3.27
C VAL A 94 -5.41 2.96 4.63
N PHE A 95 -4.26 2.93 5.26
CA PHE A 95 -3.99 3.65 6.48
C PHE A 95 -3.34 5.01 6.16
N ALA A 96 -4.05 6.15 6.35
CA ALA A 96 -5.42 6.28 6.80
C ALA A 96 -6.12 7.43 6.05
N MET A 97 -7.46 7.45 6.05
CA MET A 97 -8.20 8.55 5.41
C MET A 97 -7.91 9.89 6.08
N THR A 98 -7.99 9.93 7.40
CA THR A 98 -7.67 11.09 8.22
C THR A 98 -6.89 10.65 9.45
N ALA A 99 -6.03 11.53 9.93
CA ALA A 99 -5.18 11.26 11.07
C ALA A 99 -4.87 12.55 11.82
N PHE A 100 -4.43 12.43 13.05
CA PHE A 100 -4.06 13.58 13.87
C PHE A 100 -2.64 13.43 14.45
N GLU A 101 -2.04 14.55 14.79
CA GLU A 101 -0.72 14.64 15.43
C GLU A 101 0.36 13.82 14.74
N GLU A 102 0.94 12.87 15.43
CA GLU A 102 2.07 12.07 14.97
C GLU A 102 1.78 11.15 13.77
N TRP A 103 0.50 10.96 13.42
CA TRP A 103 0.07 10.13 12.30
C TRP A 103 -0.31 10.92 11.05
N ARG A 104 -0.18 12.25 11.07
CA ARG A 104 -0.60 13.13 9.96
C ARG A 104 0.10 12.84 8.64
N SER A 105 1.31 12.32 8.67
CA SER A 105 2.03 11.98 7.44
C SER A 105 1.46 10.78 6.69
N TYR A 106 0.56 10.03 7.32
CA TYR A 106 -0.19 8.94 6.66
C TYR A 106 -1.49 9.39 6.00
N GLU A 107 -1.96 10.58 6.32
CA GLU A 107 -3.29 11.04 5.97
C GLU A 107 -3.49 11.21 4.46
N LEU A 108 -4.53 10.58 3.91
CA LEU A 108 -4.92 10.70 2.51
C LEU A 108 -5.67 11.99 2.19
N LYS A 109 -6.31 12.60 3.19
CA LYS A 109 -7.16 13.79 3.04
C LYS A 109 -6.57 14.82 2.07
N GLY A 110 -7.40 15.38 1.19
CA GLY A 110 -7.00 16.37 0.20
C GLY A 110 -6.69 15.74 -1.16
N GLU A 111 -5.60 16.14 -1.77
CA GLU A 111 -5.26 15.76 -3.15
C GLU A 111 -5.12 14.24 -3.34
N ALA A 112 -4.42 13.56 -2.43
CA ALA A 112 -4.25 12.12 -2.52
C ALA A 112 -5.59 11.37 -2.47
N ALA A 113 -6.53 11.82 -1.64
CA ALA A 113 -7.87 11.25 -1.59
C ALA A 113 -8.62 11.46 -2.89
N THR A 114 -8.51 12.63 -3.51
CA THR A 114 -9.14 12.94 -4.80
C THR A 114 -8.60 12.06 -5.92
N ILE A 115 -7.28 11.91 -6.01
CA ILE A 115 -6.63 11.07 -7.01
C ILE A 115 -7.01 9.59 -6.80
N LEU A 116 -7.00 9.12 -5.56
CA LEU A 116 -7.40 7.76 -5.24
C LEU A 116 -8.88 7.50 -5.59
N GLN A 117 -9.76 8.45 -5.31
CA GLN A 117 -11.16 8.35 -5.70
C GLN A 117 -11.34 8.24 -7.21
N GLN A 118 -10.58 9.03 -7.99
CA GLN A 118 -10.58 8.95 -9.45
C GLN A 118 -10.10 7.57 -9.93
N TYR A 119 -9.02 7.07 -9.36
CA TYR A 119 -8.54 5.71 -9.65
C TYR A 119 -9.62 4.66 -9.40
N LEU A 120 -10.22 4.67 -8.21
CA LEU A 120 -11.26 3.70 -7.82
C LEU A 120 -12.50 3.78 -8.70
N SER A 121 -12.85 4.96 -9.22
CA SER A 121 -14.03 5.14 -10.08
C SER A 121 -13.91 4.41 -11.43
N VAL A 122 -12.69 4.17 -11.90
CA VAL A 122 -12.42 3.46 -13.17
C VAL A 122 -11.88 2.04 -12.95
N HIS A 123 -11.72 1.64 -11.69
CA HIS A 123 -11.30 0.30 -11.30
C HIS A 123 -12.30 -0.27 -10.28
N PRO A 124 -13.51 -0.66 -10.72
CA PRO A 124 -14.53 -1.15 -9.82
C PRO A 124 -14.12 -2.47 -9.15
N PRO A 125 -14.71 -2.79 -7.99
CA PRO A 125 -14.46 -4.07 -7.32
C PRO A 125 -14.76 -5.25 -8.25
N ARG A 126 -14.08 -6.36 -8.04
CA ARG A 126 -14.42 -7.62 -8.70
C ARG A 126 -15.85 -8.06 -8.32
N SER A 127 -16.58 -8.50 -9.30
CA SER A 127 -17.90 -9.08 -9.08
C SER A 127 -17.82 -10.52 -8.59
#